data_eea972def21e98de47637e14c739ae7e
#
_entry.id   eea972def21e98de47637e14c739ae7e
#
_cell.length_a   1.000
_cell.length_b   1.000
_cell.length_c   1.000
_cell.angle_alpha   90.00
_cell.angle_beta   90.00
_cell.angle_gamma   90.00
#
_symmetry.space_group_name_H-M   'P 1'
#
loop_
_entity.id
_entity.type
_entity.pdbx_description
1 polymer ?
#
loop_
_entity_poly.entity_id
_entity_poly.type
_entity_poly.pdbx_seq_one_letter_code
_entity_poly.pdbx_strand_id
1 'polypeptide(L)'
;MRPVFSIILILLFSMSAARAQYLTSDNSHKNNPYYSTTDTTKLQVSNAVWKKILPPDLYAVAREQATEKPFTGKYLNNETKGTYYCAVCGNVLFRSNAKFASTCGWPSFFQPIRKGSVIYKTDNSYNMTRTEVICARCGSHLGHIFDDGPPPTHKRFCMNSVSLNFTPDGAAR
;
A
#
# COMPACT_ATOMS: atom_id res chain seq x y z
N MET A 1 -20.49 -10.37 50.24
CA MET A 1 -19.49 -10.71 49.22
C MET A 1 -20.19 -10.68 47.86
N ARG A 2 -19.95 -9.65 47.02
CA ARG A 2 -20.53 -9.52 45.68
C ARG A 2 -19.48 -9.91 44.63
N PRO A 3 -19.81 -10.66 43.58
CA PRO A 3 -18.83 -11.27 42.70
C PRO A 3 -18.21 -10.26 41.71
N VAL A 4 -16.90 -10.27 41.65
CA VAL A 4 -16.02 -9.44 40.80
C VAL A 4 -15.97 -9.99 39.35
N PHE A 5 -16.81 -10.97 38.99
CA PHE A 5 -16.71 -11.71 37.71
C PHE A 5 -17.31 -11.05 36.46
N SER A 6 -18.10 -9.94 36.63
CA SER A 6 -18.79 -9.34 35.45
C SER A 6 -17.95 -8.36 34.63
N ILE A 7 -16.85 -7.83 35.14
CA ILE A 7 -16.09 -6.78 34.45
C ILE A 7 -15.10 -7.35 33.42
N ILE A 8 -14.57 -8.56 33.64
CA ILE A 8 -13.58 -9.19 32.75
C ILE A 8 -14.21 -9.63 31.40
N LEU A 9 -15.48 -10.03 31.40
CA LEU A 9 -16.16 -10.49 30.17
C LEU A 9 -16.42 -9.36 29.17
N ILE A 10 -16.67 -8.14 29.65
CA ILE A 10 -16.95 -6.96 28.80
C ILE A 10 -15.68 -6.48 28.08
N LEU A 11 -14.51 -6.54 28.75
CA LEU A 11 -13.24 -6.13 28.14
C LEU A 11 -12.76 -7.09 27.05
N LEU A 12 -13.02 -8.38 27.16
CA LEU A 12 -12.66 -9.37 26.15
C LEU A 12 -13.53 -9.25 24.89
N PHE A 13 -14.80 -8.83 25.03
CA PHE A 13 -15.70 -8.65 23.89
C PHE A 13 -15.39 -7.38 23.08
N SER A 14 -14.91 -6.31 23.74
CA SER A 14 -14.52 -5.05 23.08
C SER A 14 -13.24 -5.19 22.24
N MET A 15 -12.28 -6.02 22.68
CA MET A 15 -11.05 -6.27 21.92
C MET A 15 -11.27 -7.11 20.64
N SER A 16 -12.25 -8.03 20.65
CA SER A 16 -12.57 -8.85 19.48
C SER A 16 -13.31 -8.06 18.41
N ALA A 17 -14.18 -7.11 18.78
CA ALA A 17 -14.90 -6.26 17.85
C ALA A 17 -13.97 -5.25 17.13
N ALA A 18 -13.01 -4.66 17.85
CA ALA A 18 -12.02 -3.77 17.26
C ALA A 18 -11.09 -4.49 16.27
N ARG A 19 -10.76 -5.76 16.53
CA ARG A 19 -9.94 -6.59 15.64
C ARG A 19 -10.70 -7.02 14.39
N ALA A 20 -12.02 -7.21 14.47
CA ALA A 20 -12.86 -7.56 13.32
C ALA A 20 -13.06 -6.38 12.35
N GLN A 21 -13.10 -5.13 12.84
CA GLN A 21 -13.20 -3.94 11.99
C GLN A 21 -11.93 -3.65 11.18
N TYR A 22 -10.76 -4.11 11.62
CA TYR A 22 -9.51 -3.97 10.88
C TYR A 22 -9.40 -4.92 9.67
N LEU A 23 -10.27 -5.94 9.60
CA LEU A 23 -10.30 -6.95 8.53
C LEU A 23 -11.36 -6.67 7.45
N THR A 24 -12.10 -5.57 7.54
CA THR A 24 -13.02 -5.21 6.46
C THR A 24 -12.21 -4.90 5.20
N SER A 25 -12.42 -5.71 4.18
CA SER A 25 -11.83 -5.55 2.85
C SER A 25 -11.95 -4.07 2.43
N ASP A 26 -10.82 -3.48 2.07
CA ASP A 26 -10.79 -2.13 1.50
C ASP A 26 -11.59 -2.14 0.19
N ASN A 27 -12.83 -1.70 0.28
CA ASN A 27 -13.77 -1.63 -0.84
C ASN A 27 -13.58 -0.37 -1.71
N SER A 28 -12.50 0.37 -1.51
CA SER A 28 -12.20 1.62 -2.24
C SER A 28 -12.20 1.46 -3.76
N HIS A 29 -12.08 0.23 -4.26
CA HIS A 29 -12.04 -0.09 -5.69
C HIS A 29 -13.32 -0.72 -6.26
N LYS A 30 -14.42 -0.86 -5.48
CA LYS A 30 -15.67 -1.52 -5.94
C LYS A 30 -16.25 -0.93 -7.22
N ASN A 31 -16.08 0.37 -7.44
CA ASN A 31 -16.58 1.07 -8.62
C ASN A 31 -15.50 1.33 -9.68
N ASN A 32 -14.34 0.68 -9.55
CA ASN A 32 -13.23 0.86 -10.47
C ASN A 32 -13.17 -0.32 -11.47
N PRO A 33 -13.63 -0.16 -12.72
CA PRO A 33 -13.66 -1.25 -13.71
C PRO A 33 -12.28 -1.72 -14.16
N TYR A 34 -11.22 -0.95 -13.85
CA TYR A 34 -9.84 -1.26 -14.20
C TYR A 34 -9.11 -2.04 -13.09
N TYR A 35 -9.76 -2.26 -11.93
CA TYR A 35 -9.15 -2.98 -10.83
C TYR A 35 -9.20 -4.50 -11.07
N SER A 36 -8.04 -5.14 -11.08
CA SER A 36 -7.91 -6.61 -11.16
C SER A 36 -6.61 -7.06 -10.52
N THR A 37 -6.67 -8.09 -9.70
CA THR A 37 -5.49 -8.71 -9.06
C THR A 37 -4.86 -9.82 -9.90
N THR A 38 -5.47 -10.17 -11.03
CA THR A 38 -5.03 -11.25 -11.92
C THR A 38 -4.62 -10.76 -13.31
N ASP A 39 -5.27 -9.70 -13.82
CA ASP A 39 -4.92 -9.11 -15.11
C ASP A 39 -3.65 -8.25 -14.99
N THR A 40 -2.67 -8.51 -15.85
CA THR A 40 -1.38 -7.80 -15.91
C THR A 40 -1.24 -6.92 -17.14
N THR A 41 -2.27 -6.86 -17.99
CA THR A 41 -2.28 -6.04 -19.21
C THR A 41 -2.11 -4.57 -18.87
N LYS A 42 -1.18 -3.90 -19.57
CA LYS A 42 -0.91 -2.48 -19.36
C LYS A 42 -2.14 -1.63 -19.66
N LEU A 43 -2.47 -0.74 -18.73
CA LEU A 43 -3.62 0.17 -18.86
C LEU A 43 -3.18 1.51 -19.46
N GLN A 44 -3.99 2.00 -20.40
CA GLN A 44 -3.88 3.33 -20.97
C GLN A 44 -5.18 4.10 -20.69
N VAL A 45 -5.28 4.65 -19.49
CA VAL A 45 -6.47 5.36 -19.02
C VAL A 45 -6.08 6.81 -18.70
N SER A 46 -6.84 7.77 -19.20
CA SER A 46 -6.54 9.19 -19.00
C SER A 46 -6.71 9.63 -17.53
N ASN A 47 -5.98 10.67 -17.15
CA ASN A 47 -6.12 11.26 -15.80
C ASN A 47 -7.54 11.80 -15.54
N ALA A 48 -8.24 12.25 -16.58
CA ALA A 48 -9.63 12.70 -16.45
C ALA A 48 -10.58 11.58 -16.05
N VAL A 49 -10.35 10.34 -16.52
CA VAL A 49 -11.10 9.15 -16.09
C VAL A 49 -10.70 8.76 -14.67
N TRP A 50 -9.40 8.70 -14.36
CA TRP A 50 -8.93 8.40 -13.01
C TRP A 50 -9.49 9.37 -11.96
N LYS A 51 -9.56 10.66 -12.27
CA LYS A 51 -10.11 11.68 -11.37
C LYS A 51 -11.57 11.46 -11.00
N LYS A 52 -12.35 10.82 -11.89
CA LYS A 52 -13.77 10.53 -11.65
C LYS A 52 -14.01 9.29 -10.77
N ILE A 53 -13.08 8.33 -10.78
CA ILE A 53 -13.29 7.02 -10.15
C ILE A 53 -12.41 6.77 -8.92
N LEU A 54 -11.30 7.50 -8.75
CA LEU A 54 -10.43 7.34 -7.59
C LEU A 54 -10.86 8.29 -6.46
N PRO A 55 -10.73 7.86 -5.19
CA PRO A 55 -10.79 8.77 -4.06
C PRO A 55 -9.80 9.95 -4.22
N PRO A 56 -10.14 11.16 -3.76
CA PRO A 56 -9.31 12.35 -3.99
C PRO A 56 -7.87 12.22 -3.48
N ASP A 57 -7.67 11.63 -2.30
CA ASP A 57 -6.35 11.39 -1.70
C ASP A 57 -5.52 10.40 -2.51
N LEU A 58 -6.13 9.31 -2.96
CA LEU A 58 -5.47 8.35 -3.85
C LEU A 58 -5.14 8.98 -5.21
N TYR A 59 -6.06 9.79 -5.78
CA TYR A 59 -5.81 10.47 -7.04
C TYR A 59 -4.63 11.46 -6.92
N ALA A 60 -4.60 12.27 -5.87
CA ALA A 60 -3.52 13.24 -5.64
C ALA A 60 -2.15 12.54 -5.58
N VAL A 61 -2.02 11.45 -4.83
CA VAL A 61 -0.77 10.71 -4.76
C VAL A 61 -0.46 9.97 -6.05
N ALA A 62 -1.41 9.18 -6.56
CA ALA A 62 -1.16 8.26 -7.66
C ALA A 62 -1.01 8.96 -9.04
N ARG A 63 -1.63 10.13 -9.23
CA ARG A 63 -1.70 10.81 -10.54
C ARG A 63 -1.11 12.21 -10.56
N GLU A 64 -1.05 12.89 -9.41
CA GLU A 64 -0.49 14.23 -9.26
C GLU A 64 0.84 14.22 -8.49
N GLN A 65 1.38 13.03 -8.17
CA GLN A 65 2.68 12.82 -7.50
C GLN A 65 2.78 13.49 -6.12
N ALA A 66 1.64 13.67 -5.44
CA ALA A 66 1.66 14.07 -4.04
C ALA A 66 2.26 12.99 -3.15
N THR A 67 2.64 13.34 -1.94
CA THR A 67 3.16 12.42 -0.92
C THR A 67 2.25 12.48 0.29
N GLU A 68 1.84 11.32 0.84
CA GLU A 68 1.10 11.27 2.09
C GLU A 68 1.97 11.77 3.26
N LYS A 69 1.32 12.25 4.32
CA LYS A 69 2.04 12.71 5.52
C LYS A 69 2.83 11.55 6.14
N PRO A 70 4.12 11.75 6.51
CA PRO A 70 4.91 10.70 7.13
C PRO A 70 4.31 10.23 8.45
N PHE A 71 4.50 8.96 8.77
CA PHE A 71 4.02 8.27 9.98
C PHE A 71 2.49 8.15 10.12
N THR A 72 1.71 8.45 9.09
CA THR A 72 0.24 8.36 9.12
C THR A 72 -0.32 7.20 8.32
N GLY A 73 0.49 6.57 7.47
CA GLY A 73 0.04 5.56 6.53
C GLY A 73 -0.36 4.24 7.21
N LYS A 74 -1.53 3.70 6.82
CA LYS A 74 -2.13 2.49 7.43
C LYS A 74 -1.23 1.24 7.39
N TYR A 75 -0.28 1.19 6.46
CA TYR A 75 0.61 0.03 6.32
C TYR A 75 2.01 0.23 6.88
N LEU A 76 2.29 1.38 7.50
CA LEU A 76 3.60 1.63 8.11
C LEU A 76 3.99 0.50 9.08
N ASN A 77 3.11 0.20 10.04
CA ASN A 77 3.32 -0.79 11.09
C ASN A 77 2.60 -2.13 10.82
N ASN A 78 2.21 -2.40 9.57
CA ASN A 78 1.56 -3.66 9.23
C ASN A 78 2.59 -4.81 9.15
N GLU A 79 2.52 -5.77 10.06
CA GLU A 79 3.38 -6.95 10.16
C GLU A 79 2.67 -8.24 9.70
N THR A 80 1.40 -8.13 9.30
CA THR A 80 0.61 -9.27 8.84
C THR A 80 1.22 -9.87 7.57
N LYS A 81 1.28 -11.19 7.50
CA LYS A 81 1.71 -11.90 6.28
C LYS A 81 0.66 -11.72 5.17
N GLY A 82 1.13 -11.34 3.98
CA GLY A 82 0.21 -11.08 2.87
C GLY A 82 0.88 -10.40 1.68
N THR A 83 0.05 -9.93 0.77
CA THR A 83 0.45 -9.33 -0.51
C THR A 83 -0.03 -7.89 -0.60
N TYR A 84 0.83 -7.00 -1.09
CA TYR A 84 0.54 -5.61 -1.38
C TYR A 84 0.29 -5.42 -2.87
N TYR A 85 -0.80 -4.76 -3.20
CA TYR A 85 -1.28 -4.47 -4.56
C TYR A 85 -1.33 -2.97 -4.79
N CYS A 86 -1.28 -2.56 -6.05
CA CYS A 86 -1.55 -1.18 -6.44
C CYS A 86 -3.02 -0.82 -6.12
N ALA A 87 -3.24 0.21 -5.31
CA ALA A 87 -4.58 0.65 -4.92
C ALA A 87 -5.41 1.13 -6.13
N VAL A 88 -4.75 1.60 -7.20
CA VAL A 88 -5.42 2.07 -8.42
C VAL A 88 -5.88 0.92 -9.30
N CYS A 89 -5.07 -0.11 -9.53
CA CYS A 89 -5.37 -1.10 -10.56
C CYS A 89 -5.30 -2.57 -10.12
N GLY A 90 -4.91 -2.85 -8.87
CA GLY A 90 -4.80 -4.22 -8.38
C GLY A 90 -3.55 -4.98 -8.80
N ASN A 91 -2.63 -4.37 -9.58
CA ASN A 91 -1.37 -5.03 -9.94
C ASN A 91 -0.59 -5.44 -8.67
N VAL A 92 -0.08 -6.66 -8.64
CA VAL A 92 0.70 -7.17 -7.51
C VAL A 92 2.07 -6.49 -7.45
N LEU A 93 2.44 -5.93 -6.28
CA LEU A 93 3.64 -5.10 -6.13
C LEU A 93 4.68 -5.70 -5.20
N PHE A 94 4.29 -6.02 -3.95
CA PHE A 94 5.21 -6.45 -2.91
C PHE A 94 4.63 -7.58 -2.06
N ARG A 95 5.51 -8.29 -1.34
CA ARG A 95 5.13 -9.26 -0.31
C ARG A 95 5.57 -8.77 1.06
N SER A 96 4.85 -9.20 2.09
CA SER A 96 5.18 -8.87 3.49
C SER A 96 6.56 -9.34 3.93
N ASN A 97 7.09 -10.43 3.36
CA ASN A 97 8.44 -10.92 3.66
C ASN A 97 9.56 -10.03 3.10
N ALA A 98 9.24 -9.11 2.18
CA ALA A 98 10.17 -8.08 1.70
C ALA A 98 10.03 -6.76 2.48
N LYS A 99 9.02 -6.62 3.35
CA LYS A 99 8.81 -5.44 4.17
C LYS A 99 9.76 -5.43 5.36
N PHE A 100 10.29 -4.26 5.71
CA PHE A 100 11.15 -4.08 6.88
C PHE A 100 10.82 -2.77 7.62
N ALA A 101 11.18 -2.71 8.90
CA ALA A 101 11.02 -1.51 9.70
C ALA A 101 12.06 -0.45 9.28
N SER A 102 11.60 0.77 9.02
CA SER A 102 12.43 1.89 8.63
C SER A 102 11.96 3.16 9.33
N THR A 103 12.85 4.11 9.53
CA THR A 103 12.56 5.40 10.18
C THR A 103 12.07 6.47 9.20
N CYS A 104 11.88 6.14 7.92
CA CYS A 104 11.51 7.12 6.90
C CYS A 104 10.07 7.66 7.01
N GLY A 105 9.19 6.97 7.76
CA GLY A 105 7.79 7.38 7.94
C GLY A 105 6.79 6.75 6.96
N TRP A 106 7.24 5.87 6.07
CA TRP A 106 6.42 5.16 5.08
C TRP A 106 6.74 3.66 5.04
N PRO A 107 5.80 2.79 4.60
CA PRO A 107 6.08 1.38 4.38
C PRO A 107 7.29 1.17 3.48
N SER A 108 8.24 0.34 3.94
CA SER A 108 9.51 0.12 3.26
C SER A 108 9.69 -1.35 2.89
N PHE A 109 10.13 -1.59 1.65
CA PHE A 109 10.38 -2.93 1.11
C PHE A 109 11.77 -3.00 0.50
N PHE A 110 12.46 -4.14 0.59
CA PHE A 110 13.78 -4.27 -0.02
C PHE A 110 13.74 -4.77 -1.48
N GLN A 111 12.59 -5.30 -1.93
CA GLN A 111 12.40 -5.70 -3.34
C GLN A 111 10.92 -5.79 -3.71
N PRO A 112 10.55 -5.61 -5.00
CA PRO A 112 9.22 -5.93 -5.50
C PRO A 112 9.00 -7.44 -5.57
N ILE A 113 7.74 -7.87 -5.68
CA ILE A 113 7.39 -9.30 -5.73
C ILE A 113 7.98 -10.01 -6.94
N ARG A 114 8.15 -9.31 -8.05
CA ARG A 114 8.78 -9.82 -9.28
C ARG A 114 9.36 -8.68 -10.11
N LYS A 115 10.33 -9.00 -10.94
CA LYS A 115 10.85 -8.06 -11.94
C LYS A 115 9.71 -7.65 -12.87
N GLY A 116 9.53 -6.33 -13.09
CA GLY A 116 8.46 -5.79 -13.93
C GLY A 116 7.13 -5.52 -13.22
N SER A 117 7.01 -5.72 -11.89
CA SER A 117 5.86 -5.21 -11.12
C SER A 117 5.83 -3.69 -11.04
N VAL A 118 7.00 -3.07 -11.08
CA VAL A 118 7.21 -1.62 -11.03
C VAL A 118 8.14 -1.16 -12.15
N ILE A 119 8.07 0.12 -12.47
CA ILE A 119 8.94 0.83 -13.41
C ILE A 119 9.60 1.98 -12.66
N TYR A 120 10.78 2.40 -13.11
CA TYR A 120 11.58 3.46 -12.52
C TYR A 120 11.65 4.65 -13.45
N LYS A 121 11.52 5.87 -12.89
CA LYS A 121 11.71 7.13 -13.61
C LYS A 121 12.60 8.07 -12.80
N THR A 122 13.35 8.92 -13.47
CA THR A 122 14.03 10.04 -12.83
C THR A 122 13.00 11.07 -12.38
N ASP A 123 13.09 11.49 -11.13
CA ASP A 123 12.33 12.59 -10.54
C ASP A 123 13.28 13.70 -10.11
N ASN A 124 13.17 14.85 -10.76
CA ASN A 124 13.99 16.04 -10.49
C ASN A 124 13.20 17.14 -9.75
N SER A 125 12.07 16.79 -9.14
CA SER A 125 11.27 17.74 -8.35
C SER A 125 11.96 18.14 -7.05
N TYR A 126 11.52 19.27 -6.46
CA TYR A 126 11.99 19.78 -5.16
C TYR A 126 13.51 19.99 -5.08
N ASN A 127 14.18 20.36 -6.17
CA ASN A 127 15.65 20.52 -6.27
C ASN A 127 16.43 19.25 -5.83
N MET A 128 15.84 18.07 -6.00
CA MET A 128 16.45 16.77 -5.71
C MET A 128 16.42 15.91 -6.97
N THR A 129 17.42 15.03 -7.11
CA THR A 129 17.36 13.95 -8.11
C THR A 129 17.09 12.63 -7.38
N ARG A 130 15.93 12.03 -7.63
CA ARG A 130 15.50 10.76 -7.03
C ARG A 130 15.05 9.80 -8.11
N THR A 131 14.89 8.53 -7.75
CA THR A 131 14.27 7.56 -8.62
C THR A 131 12.85 7.28 -8.15
N GLU A 132 11.87 7.74 -8.93
CA GLU A 132 10.45 7.46 -8.74
C GLU A 132 10.15 5.99 -9.04
N VAL A 133 9.28 5.38 -8.23
CA VAL A 133 8.73 4.04 -8.44
C VAL A 133 7.26 4.18 -8.85
N ILE A 134 6.92 3.64 -10.02
CA ILE A 134 5.55 3.66 -10.56
C ILE A 134 5.04 2.25 -10.82
N CYS A 135 3.73 2.06 -10.75
CA CYS A 135 3.09 0.80 -11.09
C CYS A 135 3.27 0.47 -12.57
N ALA A 136 3.79 -0.72 -12.90
CA ALA A 136 4.03 -1.11 -14.29
C ALA A 136 2.74 -1.27 -15.11
N ARG A 137 1.59 -1.59 -14.46
CA ARG A 137 0.31 -1.79 -15.14
C ARG A 137 -0.40 -0.48 -15.47
N CYS A 138 -0.52 0.45 -14.53
CA CYS A 138 -1.33 1.67 -14.71
C CYS A 138 -0.52 2.98 -14.71
N GLY A 139 0.78 2.92 -14.46
CA GLY A 139 1.65 4.11 -14.40
C GLY A 139 1.42 5.01 -13.19
N SER A 140 0.72 4.55 -12.15
CA SER A 140 0.49 5.34 -10.93
C SER A 140 1.76 5.49 -10.11
N HIS A 141 1.97 6.68 -9.56
CA HIS A 141 3.02 6.93 -8.58
C HIS A 141 2.81 6.07 -7.33
N LEU A 142 3.88 5.43 -6.86
CA LEU A 142 3.88 4.61 -5.66
C LEU A 142 4.75 5.22 -4.56
N GLY A 143 5.87 5.80 -4.92
CA GLY A 143 6.88 6.34 -4.03
C GLY A 143 8.24 6.42 -4.71
N HIS A 144 9.32 6.24 -3.94
CA HIS A 144 10.70 6.33 -4.43
C HIS A 144 11.55 5.15 -3.95
N ILE A 145 12.67 4.91 -4.63
CA ILE A 145 13.67 3.91 -4.24
C ILE A 145 14.97 4.60 -3.85
N PHE A 146 15.63 4.06 -2.83
CA PHE A 146 16.90 4.53 -2.26
C PHE A 146 17.88 3.37 -2.09
N ASP A 147 19.17 3.68 -1.95
CA ASP A 147 20.26 2.72 -1.82
C ASP A 147 20.72 2.50 -0.37
N ASP A 148 19.80 2.68 0.58
CA ASP A 148 20.01 2.60 2.01
C ASP A 148 19.19 1.48 2.68
N GLY A 149 18.78 0.47 1.92
CA GLY A 149 18.03 -0.68 2.40
C GLY A 149 18.90 -1.81 2.96
N PRO A 150 18.26 -2.82 3.56
CA PRO A 150 18.96 -4.00 4.10
C PRO A 150 19.42 -4.96 2.97
N PRO A 151 20.34 -5.90 3.30
CA PRO A 151 20.60 -7.03 2.42
C PRO A 151 19.30 -7.81 2.11
N PRO A 152 19.23 -8.52 0.98
CA PRO A 152 20.29 -8.76 -0.01
C PRO A 152 20.41 -7.68 -1.09
N THR A 153 19.44 -6.75 -1.21
CA THR A 153 19.38 -5.82 -2.35
C THR A 153 20.04 -4.48 -2.05
N HIS A 154 20.19 -4.11 -0.80
CA HIS A 154 20.59 -2.78 -0.34
C HIS A 154 19.69 -1.68 -0.86
N LYS A 155 18.45 -2.02 -1.29
CA LYS A 155 17.45 -1.07 -1.77
C LYS A 155 16.34 -0.88 -0.75
N ARG A 156 15.84 0.35 -0.64
CA ARG A 156 14.65 0.70 0.13
C ARG A 156 13.61 1.32 -0.79
N PHE A 157 12.56 0.55 -1.07
CA PHE A 157 11.34 1.01 -1.74
C PHE A 157 10.44 1.67 -0.70
N CYS A 158 10.46 3.00 -0.65
CA CYS A 158 9.69 3.82 0.29
C CYS A 158 8.37 4.20 -0.37
N MET A 159 7.27 3.56 0.03
CA MET A 159 5.99 3.61 -0.68
C MET A 159 4.91 4.35 0.10
N ASN A 160 4.08 5.15 -0.58
CA ASN A 160 2.88 5.73 0.03
C ASN A 160 1.88 4.62 0.39
N SER A 161 1.41 4.55 1.62
CA SER A 161 0.39 3.59 2.06
C SER A 161 -0.91 3.74 1.27
N VAL A 162 -1.30 4.97 0.94
CA VAL A 162 -2.52 5.26 0.16
C VAL A 162 -2.45 4.65 -1.24
N SER A 163 -1.25 4.50 -1.82
CA SER A 163 -1.04 3.87 -3.13
C SER A 163 -1.09 2.34 -3.09
N LEU A 164 -1.26 1.75 -1.90
CA LEU A 164 -1.24 0.31 -1.67
C LEU A 164 -2.58 -0.20 -1.15
N ASN A 165 -2.97 -1.39 -1.61
CA ASN A 165 -3.94 -2.27 -0.97
C ASN A 165 -3.23 -3.51 -0.44
N PHE A 166 -3.77 -4.13 0.61
CA PHE A 166 -3.19 -5.30 1.24
C PHE A 166 -4.22 -6.42 1.39
N THR A 167 -3.81 -7.63 1.06
CA THR A 167 -4.60 -8.84 1.30
C THR A 167 -3.78 -9.79 2.17
N PRO A 168 -4.28 -10.17 3.37
CA PRO A 168 -3.65 -11.18 4.21
C PRO A 168 -3.61 -12.55 3.53
N ASP A 169 -2.59 -13.34 3.84
CA ASP A 169 -2.57 -14.74 3.42
C ASP A 169 -3.72 -15.51 4.09
N GLY A 170 -4.38 -16.39 3.34
CA GLY A 170 -5.54 -17.15 3.83
C GLY A 170 -6.87 -16.38 3.81
N ALA A 171 -6.91 -15.11 3.41
CA ALA A 171 -8.18 -14.44 3.14
C ALA A 171 -8.89 -15.09 1.95
N ALA A 172 -10.17 -15.43 2.12
CA ALA A 172 -11.00 -15.92 1.00
C ALA A 172 -11.06 -14.85 -0.10
N ARG A 173 -10.82 -15.24 -1.34
CA ARG A 173 -10.95 -14.42 -2.54
C ARG A 173 -12.36 -14.42 -3.06
#